data_ba539f91624cd0c2cb16c0e8acbcaf09
#
_entry.id   ba539f91624cd0c2cb16c0e8acbcaf09
#
_cell.length_a   1.000
_cell.length_b   1.000
_cell.length_c   1.000
_cell.angle_alpha   90.00
_cell.angle_beta   90.00
_cell.angle_gamma   90.00
#
_symmetry.space_group_name_H-M   'P 1'
#
loop_
_entity.id
_entity.type
_entity.pdbx_description
1 polymer ?
#
loop_
_entity_poly.entity_id
_entity_poly.type
_entity_poly.pdbx_seq_one_letter_code
_entity_poly.pdbx_strand_id
1 'polypeptide(L)'
;MYKFVFLDLYGTLLDIHTDEASPEPWEALYAYLLPYSGGNHSSGADAEDSGAGIHSPENLRQRFMAREQRETELALAGTGNGSLPGSAVPVDGAAGHPEAALRDGKDASQVEIDIAEVYTGIFSDMGISAETVSGEHLLVRAPTVFREASRQWIRIFPGAADFLTALRKKGLTTVLASNAQELYTDKELEGLKPFLDRVFLSSRIGYKKPSPAFFEHILQCMGATPGETVMIGNDSVCDIGGAAGAGIDGIYLDTGGTGGPGNADSTAGTAETAGTDNGTCRSSAQEPQAVLSVHGADYQAVYDFIAGRSL
;
A
#
# COMPACT_ATOMS: atom_id res chain seq x y z
N MET A 1 26.37 -11.50 3.36
CA MET A 1 26.51 -11.04 1.95
C MET A 1 25.13 -11.00 1.35
N TYR A 2 24.68 -9.80 0.94
CA TYR A 2 23.35 -9.61 0.41
C TYR A 2 23.20 -10.14 -1.01
N LYS A 3 22.05 -10.73 -1.30
CA LYS A 3 21.60 -11.18 -2.62
C LYS A 3 20.26 -10.54 -2.98
N PHE A 4 19.43 -10.24 -1.97
CA PHE A 4 18.11 -9.66 -2.12
C PHE A 4 18.05 -8.28 -1.48
N VAL A 5 17.48 -7.32 -2.20
CA VAL A 5 17.23 -5.96 -1.72
C VAL A 5 15.74 -5.74 -1.73
N PHE A 6 15.14 -5.70 -0.55
CA PHE A 6 13.74 -5.32 -0.37
C PHE A 6 13.67 -3.80 -0.27
N LEU A 7 12.71 -3.22 -0.97
CA LEU A 7 12.57 -1.77 -1.09
C LEU A 7 11.12 -1.38 -0.77
N ASP A 8 10.94 -0.42 0.10
CA ASP A 8 9.66 0.24 0.20
C ASP A 8 9.43 1.16 -1.02
N LEU A 9 8.18 1.62 -1.20
CA LEU A 9 7.80 2.45 -2.34
C LEU A 9 7.71 3.92 -1.95
N TYR A 10 6.71 4.25 -1.11
CA TYR A 10 6.33 5.62 -0.81
C TYR A 10 7.27 6.24 0.22
N GLY A 11 7.86 7.37 -0.13
CA GLY A 11 8.92 7.99 0.67
C GLY A 11 10.30 7.36 0.49
N THR A 12 10.40 6.24 -0.23
CA THR A 12 11.66 5.52 -0.49
C THR A 12 12.09 5.59 -1.95
N LEU A 13 11.25 5.19 -2.90
CA LEU A 13 11.50 5.27 -4.34
C LEU A 13 10.62 6.31 -5.03
N LEU A 14 9.46 6.57 -4.44
CA LEU A 14 8.42 7.42 -4.97
C LEU A 14 8.02 8.47 -3.92
N ASP A 15 8.12 9.75 -4.29
CA ASP A 15 7.59 10.84 -3.51
C ASP A 15 6.16 11.12 -3.97
N ILE A 16 5.20 10.94 -3.08
CA ILE A 16 3.77 11.14 -3.36
C ILE A 16 3.13 11.86 -2.18
N HIS A 17 2.16 12.70 -2.49
CA HIS A 17 1.26 13.24 -1.48
C HIS A 17 -0.18 13.11 -1.96
N THR A 18 -1.03 12.55 -1.10
CA THR A 18 -2.46 12.40 -1.31
C THR A 18 -3.22 13.02 -0.16
N ASP A 19 -4.36 13.63 -0.45
CA ASP A 19 -5.32 14.12 0.52
C ASP A 19 -6.66 13.42 0.30
N GLU A 20 -6.80 12.25 0.92
CA GLU A 20 -8.03 11.45 0.87
C GLU A 20 -9.07 11.92 1.90
N ALA A 21 -8.67 12.81 2.82
CA ALA A 21 -9.57 13.40 3.81
C ALA A 21 -10.38 14.56 3.25
N SER A 22 -9.88 15.21 2.22
CA SER A 22 -10.58 16.31 1.54
C SER A 22 -11.87 15.85 0.83
N PRO A 23 -12.82 16.74 0.55
CA PRO A 23 -14.06 16.40 -0.16
C PRO A 23 -13.86 15.96 -1.62
N GLU A 24 -12.85 16.52 -2.28
CA GLU A 24 -12.67 16.43 -3.74
C GLU A 24 -12.58 15.00 -4.27
N PRO A 25 -11.82 14.05 -3.69
CA PRO A 25 -11.80 12.69 -4.19
C PRO A 25 -13.14 11.97 -4.04
N TRP A 26 -13.90 12.27 -2.98
CA TRP A 26 -15.23 11.69 -2.75
C TRP A 26 -16.28 12.26 -3.71
N GLU A 27 -16.21 13.55 -4.00
CA GLU A 27 -17.05 14.21 -5.01
C GLU A 27 -16.75 13.64 -6.40
N ALA A 28 -15.47 13.48 -6.76
CA ALA A 28 -15.06 12.91 -8.04
C ALA A 28 -15.52 11.46 -8.19
N LEU A 29 -15.33 10.63 -7.15
CA LEU A 29 -15.76 9.24 -7.15
C LEU A 29 -17.28 9.13 -7.26
N TYR A 30 -18.01 9.90 -6.47
CA TYR A 30 -19.48 9.90 -6.51
C TYR A 30 -20.01 10.31 -7.88
N ALA A 31 -19.52 11.42 -8.44
CA ALA A 31 -19.92 11.92 -9.76
C ALA A 31 -19.60 10.89 -10.86
N TYR A 32 -18.47 10.18 -10.74
CA TYR A 32 -18.08 9.14 -11.68
C TYR A 32 -19.03 7.92 -11.63
N LEU A 33 -19.44 7.49 -10.44
CA LEU A 33 -20.29 6.30 -10.25
C LEU A 33 -21.78 6.58 -10.49
N LEU A 34 -22.22 7.82 -10.32
CA LEU A 34 -23.64 8.21 -10.42
C LEU A 34 -24.35 7.74 -11.71
N PRO A 35 -23.75 7.85 -12.92
CA PRO A 35 -24.40 7.38 -14.16
C PRO A 35 -24.67 5.87 -14.22
N TYR A 36 -23.96 5.08 -13.43
CA TYR A 36 -24.07 3.62 -13.40
C TYR A 36 -25.04 3.12 -12.33
N SER A 37 -25.44 3.99 -11.38
CA SER A 37 -26.33 3.61 -10.28
C SER A 37 -27.72 3.30 -10.80
N GLY A 38 -28.33 2.24 -10.29
CA GLY A 38 -29.69 1.84 -10.65
C GLY A 38 -30.72 2.89 -10.23
N GLY A 39 -31.37 3.53 -11.20
CA GLY A 39 -32.16 4.73 -11.20
C GLY A 39 -33.29 4.92 -10.17
N ASN A 40 -33.00 4.82 -8.88
CA ASN A 40 -33.88 5.21 -7.80
C ASN A 40 -33.43 6.53 -7.13
N HIS A 41 -32.99 7.48 -7.95
CA HIS A 41 -32.80 8.86 -7.50
C HIS A 41 -34.11 9.60 -7.52
N SER A 42 -35.00 9.37 -6.54
CA SER A 42 -36.09 10.27 -6.25
C SER A 42 -35.48 11.60 -5.75
N SER A 43 -35.46 12.60 -6.62
CA SER A 43 -35.13 13.99 -6.27
C SER A 43 -36.30 14.58 -5.43
N GLY A 44 -36.40 14.18 -4.18
CA GLY A 44 -37.40 14.68 -3.24
C GLY A 44 -36.82 14.75 -1.84
N ALA A 45 -37.20 15.79 -1.11
CA ALA A 45 -36.80 16.07 0.27
C ALA A 45 -37.16 14.96 1.30
N ASP A 46 -37.78 13.87 0.82
CA ASP A 46 -38.27 12.75 1.66
C ASP A 46 -37.34 11.52 1.63
N ALA A 47 -36.12 11.61 1.03
CA ALA A 47 -35.20 10.51 0.89
C ALA A 47 -34.29 10.26 2.13
N GLU A 48 -34.42 11.07 3.17
CA GLU A 48 -33.56 10.96 4.39
C GLU A 48 -33.91 9.78 5.30
N ASP A 49 -35.05 9.12 5.12
CA ASP A 49 -35.53 8.09 6.06
C ASP A 49 -35.55 6.65 5.51
N SER A 50 -35.18 6.40 4.26
CA SER A 50 -34.98 5.04 3.75
C SER A 50 -33.50 4.68 3.68
N GLY A 51 -32.91 4.27 4.78
CA GLY A 51 -31.47 3.98 5.01
C GLY A 51 -30.73 3.02 4.05
N ALA A 52 -31.09 2.96 2.78
CA ALA A 52 -30.70 1.91 1.85
C ALA A 52 -29.86 2.36 0.64
N GLY A 53 -29.47 3.63 0.47
CA GLY A 53 -28.73 4.04 -0.72
C GLY A 53 -27.64 5.08 -0.47
N ILE A 54 -26.70 5.21 -1.42
CA ILE A 54 -25.68 6.28 -1.43
C ILE A 54 -26.23 7.46 -2.24
N HIS A 55 -26.45 8.60 -1.57
CA HIS A 55 -27.14 9.77 -2.14
C HIS A 55 -26.29 11.04 -2.21
N SER A 56 -25.08 11.01 -1.65
CA SER A 56 -24.16 12.14 -1.66
C SER A 56 -22.71 11.69 -1.55
N PRO A 57 -21.74 12.53 -1.91
CA PRO A 57 -20.32 12.25 -1.70
C PRO A 57 -19.97 11.95 -0.23
N GLU A 58 -20.53 12.69 0.72
CA GLU A 58 -20.31 12.46 2.14
C GLU A 58 -20.89 11.13 2.61
N ASN A 59 -22.07 10.75 2.14
CA ASN A 59 -22.66 9.45 2.42
C ASN A 59 -21.87 8.31 1.79
N LEU A 60 -21.32 8.51 0.58
CA LEU A 60 -20.37 7.57 -0.04
C LEU A 60 -19.15 7.37 0.84
N ARG A 61 -18.53 8.45 1.32
CA ARG A 61 -17.38 8.40 2.24
C ARG A 61 -17.68 7.60 3.50
N GLN A 62 -18.78 7.92 4.18
CA GLN A 62 -19.20 7.22 5.40
C GLN A 62 -19.41 5.72 5.16
N ARG A 63 -20.06 5.35 4.05
CA ARG A 63 -20.28 3.96 3.68
C ARG A 63 -18.97 3.23 3.35
N PHE A 64 -18.07 3.92 2.66
CA PHE A 64 -16.75 3.38 2.33
C PHE A 64 -15.96 3.05 3.59
N MET A 65 -15.85 3.98 4.54
CA MET A 65 -15.15 3.79 5.81
C MET A 65 -15.80 2.68 6.66
N ALA A 66 -17.13 2.62 6.70
CA ALA A 66 -17.85 1.56 7.43
C ALA A 66 -17.58 0.17 6.83
N ARG A 67 -17.44 0.06 5.50
CA ARG A 67 -17.09 -1.19 4.83
C ARG A 67 -15.64 -1.57 5.07
N GLU A 68 -14.73 -0.62 4.98
CA GLU A 68 -13.32 -0.84 5.30
C GLU A 68 -13.12 -1.39 6.71
N GLN A 69 -13.79 -0.78 7.70
CA GLN A 69 -13.78 -1.27 9.06
C GLN A 69 -14.35 -2.69 9.15
N ARG A 70 -15.45 -2.96 8.50
CA ARG A 70 -16.08 -4.30 8.49
C ARG A 70 -15.17 -5.35 7.88
N GLU A 71 -14.54 -5.07 6.72
CA GLU A 71 -13.62 -6.01 6.08
C GLU A 71 -12.41 -6.30 6.99
N THR A 72 -11.90 -5.27 7.68
CA THR A 72 -10.84 -5.43 8.68
C THR A 72 -11.28 -6.34 9.84
N GLU A 73 -12.48 -6.14 10.38
CA GLU A 73 -13.03 -6.99 11.44
C GLU A 73 -13.21 -8.46 10.97
N LEU A 74 -13.67 -8.67 9.74
CA LEU A 74 -13.81 -10.00 9.15
C LEU A 74 -12.45 -10.68 8.93
N ALA A 75 -11.46 -9.94 8.48
CA ALA A 75 -10.10 -10.44 8.29
C ALA A 75 -9.46 -10.85 9.63
N LEU A 76 -9.71 -10.07 10.68
CA LEU A 76 -9.27 -10.41 12.05
C LEU A 76 -9.95 -11.64 12.61
N ALA A 77 -11.27 -11.79 12.39
CA ALA A 77 -12.03 -12.94 12.85
C ALA A 77 -11.66 -14.23 12.11
N GLY A 78 -10.88 -14.15 11.03
CA GLY A 78 -10.57 -15.29 10.17
C GLY A 78 -11.76 -15.81 9.38
N THR A 79 -12.86 -15.03 9.34
CA THR A 79 -14.11 -15.35 8.63
C THR A 79 -14.25 -14.52 7.34
N GLY A 80 -13.32 -13.60 7.09
CA GLY A 80 -13.25 -12.88 5.85
C GLY A 80 -13.17 -13.86 4.69
N ASN A 81 -13.87 -13.54 3.61
CA ASN A 81 -13.88 -14.30 2.36
C ASN A 81 -12.53 -14.15 1.64
N GLY A 82 -11.44 -14.21 2.43
CA GLY A 82 -10.07 -14.24 1.96
C GLY A 82 -9.79 -15.53 1.20
N SER A 83 -10.54 -15.74 0.14
CA SER A 83 -9.93 -16.20 -1.09
C SER A 83 -8.94 -15.10 -1.44
N LEU A 84 -7.72 -15.27 -0.97
CA LEU A 84 -6.59 -14.65 -1.62
C LEU A 84 -6.78 -14.98 -3.10
N PRO A 85 -7.15 -14.04 -4.00
CA PRO A 85 -7.06 -14.31 -5.40
C PRO A 85 -5.59 -14.62 -5.61
N GLY A 86 -5.29 -15.88 -5.82
CA GLY A 86 -3.98 -16.37 -6.18
C GLY A 86 -3.56 -15.73 -7.50
N SER A 87 -2.96 -14.60 -7.42
CA SER A 87 -2.31 -13.94 -8.54
C SER A 87 -1.32 -12.94 -7.97
N ALA A 88 -0.18 -13.44 -7.47
CA ALA A 88 1.03 -12.76 -7.82
C ALA A 88 0.94 -12.60 -9.34
N VAL A 89 0.85 -11.39 -9.86
CA VAL A 89 1.05 -11.16 -11.27
C VAL A 89 2.48 -11.61 -11.52
N PRO A 90 2.69 -12.76 -12.18
CA PRO A 90 4.02 -13.13 -12.58
C PRO A 90 4.39 -12.17 -13.70
N VAL A 91 5.45 -11.45 -13.51
CA VAL A 91 6.32 -11.25 -14.65
C VAL A 91 6.97 -12.63 -14.83
N ASP A 92 6.23 -13.50 -15.59
CA ASP A 92 6.59 -14.88 -15.88
C ASP A 92 6.66 -15.89 -14.72
N GLY A 93 5.61 -16.66 -14.61
CA GLY A 93 5.54 -18.06 -14.21
C GLY A 93 6.35 -18.54 -13.00
N ALA A 94 5.72 -18.67 -11.83
CA ALA A 94 6.03 -19.76 -10.90
C ALA A 94 4.90 -19.94 -9.86
N ALA A 95 4.65 -21.20 -9.57
CA ALA A 95 3.50 -21.78 -8.93
C ALA A 95 3.39 -21.56 -7.42
N GLY A 96 2.12 -21.61 -6.92
CA GLY A 96 1.79 -22.23 -5.66
C GLY A 96 1.92 -21.34 -4.43
N HIS A 97 0.79 -20.81 -3.95
CA HIS A 97 0.66 -20.27 -2.60
C HIS A 97 0.77 -21.38 -1.56
N PRO A 98 1.61 -21.25 -0.54
CA PRO A 98 1.43 -22.07 0.66
C PRO A 98 0.31 -21.45 1.48
N GLU A 99 -0.87 -22.06 1.41
CA GLU A 99 -1.89 -21.88 2.42
C GLU A 99 -1.38 -22.36 3.79
N ALA A 100 -1.70 -21.56 4.80
CA ALA A 100 -1.78 -21.98 6.20
C ALA A 100 -0.48 -22.12 7.00
N ALA A 101 -0.05 -21.00 7.62
CA ALA A 101 0.71 -21.13 8.89
C ALA A 101 0.50 -20.00 9.91
N LEU A 102 -0.36 -19.00 9.68
CA LEU A 102 -0.42 -17.81 10.56
C LEU A 102 -1.85 -17.55 11.06
N ARG A 103 -2.37 -18.41 11.95
CA ARG A 103 -3.72 -18.27 12.51
C ARG A 103 -3.79 -17.88 14.00
N ASP A 104 -2.67 -17.66 14.67
CA ASP A 104 -2.69 -17.35 16.09
C ASP A 104 -2.17 -15.94 16.38
N GLY A 105 -3.05 -15.09 16.93
CA GLY A 105 -2.68 -13.80 17.51
C GLY A 105 -2.58 -12.62 16.53
N LYS A 106 -3.49 -12.50 15.55
CA LYS A 106 -3.53 -11.36 14.64
C LYS A 106 -3.76 -10.04 15.38
N ASP A 107 -2.82 -9.11 15.26
CA ASP A 107 -3.00 -7.73 15.64
C ASP A 107 -3.69 -6.97 14.51
N ALA A 108 -4.76 -6.23 14.83
CA ALA A 108 -5.51 -5.42 13.88
C ALA A 108 -4.61 -4.44 13.09
N SER A 109 -3.58 -3.91 13.74
CA SER A 109 -2.63 -2.99 13.11
C SER A 109 -1.75 -3.64 12.04
N GLN A 110 -1.72 -4.96 11.96
CA GLN A 110 -0.86 -5.73 11.06
C GLN A 110 -1.62 -6.47 9.95
N VAL A 111 -2.95 -6.46 10.02
CA VAL A 111 -3.80 -7.04 8.98
C VAL A 111 -4.00 -6.01 7.87
N GLU A 112 -3.94 -6.48 6.64
CA GLU A 112 -4.28 -5.67 5.46
C GLU A 112 -5.47 -6.28 4.75
N ILE A 113 -6.40 -5.45 4.32
CA ILE A 113 -7.54 -5.84 3.48
C ILE A 113 -7.25 -5.55 2.01
N ASP A 114 -7.93 -6.23 1.11
CA ASP A 114 -7.96 -5.80 -0.29
C ASP A 114 -9.11 -4.80 -0.45
N ILE A 115 -8.79 -3.56 -0.77
CA ILE A 115 -9.78 -2.48 -0.94
C ILE A 115 -10.75 -2.76 -2.11
N ALA A 116 -10.43 -3.72 -2.98
CA ALA A 116 -11.34 -4.18 -4.03
C ALA A 116 -12.68 -4.68 -3.48
N GLU A 117 -12.67 -5.33 -2.30
CA GLU A 117 -13.88 -5.79 -1.62
C GLU A 117 -14.75 -4.61 -1.16
N VAL A 118 -14.10 -3.54 -0.67
CA VAL A 118 -14.79 -2.30 -0.28
C VAL A 118 -15.48 -1.67 -1.49
N TYR A 119 -14.75 -1.50 -2.61
CA TYR A 119 -15.32 -0.97 -3.86
C TYR A 119 -16.47 -1.84 -4.37
N THR A 120 -16.32 -3.15 -4.36
CA THR A 120 -17.37 -4.10 -4.77
C THR A 120 -18.62 -3.91 -3.92
N GLY A 121 -18.45 -3.73 -2.62
CA GLY A 121 -19.54 -3.43 -1.72
C GLY A 121 -20.21 -2.09 -2.00
N ILE A 122 -19.44 -1.04 -2.29
CA ILE A 122 -19.94 0.28 -2.68
C ILE A 122 -20.77 0.19 -3.98
N PHE A 123 -20.29 -0.55 -4.98
CA PHE A 123 -21.05 -0.76 -6.22
C PHE A 123 -22.41 -1.42 -5.94
N SER A 124 -22.43 -2.41 -5.05
CA SER A 124 -23.68 -3.05 -4.61
C SER A 124 -24.62 -2.07 -3.91
N ASP A 125 -24.10 -1.22 -2.99
CA ASP A 125 -24.90 -0.22 -2.27
C ASP A 125 -25.48 0.86 -3.21
N MET A 126 -24.82 1.12 -4.32
CA MET A 126 -25.31 2.03 -5.38
C MET A 126 -26.24 1.33 -6.38
N GLY A 127 -26.51 0.04 -6.23
CA GLY A 127 -27.34 -0.73 -7.15
C GLY A 127 -26.69 -0.95 -8.52
N ILE A 128 -25.36 -0.89 -8.61
CA ILE A 128 -24.61 -1.12 -9.86
C ILE A 128 -24.49 -2.63 -10.07
N SER A 129 -24.97 -3.11 -11.23
CA SER A 129 -24.95 -4.54 -11.52
C SER A 129 -23.53 -5.08 -11.76
N ALA A 130 -23.30 -6.36 -11.48
CA ALA A 130 -22.03 -7.03 -11.74
C ALA A 130 -21.65 -6.98 -13.24
N GLU A 131 -22.62 -7.00 -14.13
CA GLU A 131 -22.41 -6.84 -15.59
C GLU A 131 -21.88 -5.45 -15.92
N THR A 132 -22.43 -4.41 -15.30
CA THR A 132 -21.95 -3.03 -15.46
C THR A 132 -20.55 -2.88 -14.88
N VAL A 133 -20.30 -3.42 -13.68
CA VAL A 133 -18.96 -3.39 -13.06
C VAL A 133 -17.91 -4.00 -13.97
N SER A 134 -18.20 -5.17 -14.55
CA SER A 134 -17.29 -5.87 -15.45
C SER A 134 -17.17 -5.17 -16.82
N GLY A 135 -18.29 -4.82 -17.44
CA GLY A 135 -18.31 -4.23 -18.78
C GLY A 135 -17.66 -2.85 -18.85
N GLU A 136 -17.84 -2.04 -17.80
CA GLU A 136 -17.25 -0.71 -17.69
C GLU A 136 -15.90 -0.69 -16.96
N HIS A 137 -15.41 -1.85 -16.54
CA HIS A 137 -14.15 -1.98 -15.78
C HIS A 137 -14.10 -1.09 -14.52
N LEU A 138 -15.23 -0.97 -13.81
CA LEU A 138 -15.38 -0.02 -12.70
C LEU A 138 -14.42 -0.32 -11.56
N LEU A 139 -14.06 -1.59 -11.34
CA LEU A 139 -13.12 -1.98 -10.28
C LEU A 139 -11.68 -1.45 -10.52
N VAL A 140 -11.37 -1.05 -11.75
CA VAL A 140 -10.09 -0.39 -12.08
C VAL A 140 -10.25 1.12 -12.18
N ARG A 141 -11.34 1.56 -12.83
CA ARG A 141 -11.52 2.99 -13.14
C ARG A 141 -11.94 3.82 -11.92
N ALA A 142 -12.84 3.32 -11.08
CA ALA A 142 -13.32 4.08 -9.92
C ALA A 142 -12.20 4.34 -8.89
N PRO A 143 -11.37 3.34 -8.49
CA PRO A 143 -10.18 3.60 -7.67
C PRO A 143 -9.20 4.58 -8.32
N THR A 144 -9.03 4.50 -9.64
CA THR A 144 -8.19 5.45 -10.38
C THR A 144 -8.69 6.87 -10.26
N VAL A 145 -10.00 7.10 -10.46
CA VAL A 145 -10.63 8.44 -10.32
C VAL A 145 -10.42 8.99 -8.92
N PHE A 146 -10.66 8.18 -7.90
CA PHE A 146 -10.44 8.57 -6.50
C PHE A 146 -8.98 8.93 -6.23
N ARG A 147 -8.05 8.06 -6.66
CA ARG A 147 -6.62 8.25 -6.43
C ARG A 147 -6.06 9.46 -7.17
N GLU A 148 -6.50 9.71 -8.41
CA GLU A 148 -6.09 10.89 -9.18
C GLU A 148 -6.63 12.18 -8.57
N ALA A 149 -7.85 12.18 -8.04
CA ALA A 149 -8.44 13.35 -7.38
C ALA A 149 -7.81 13.63 -6.01
N SER A 150 -7.41 12.60 -5.25
CA SER A 150 -6.73 12.77 -3.96
C SER A 150 -5.26 13.18 -4.10
N ARG A 151 -4.63 12.90 -5.25
CA ARG A 151 -3.20 13.06 -5.44
C ARG A 151 -2.82 14.49 -5.77
N GLN A 152 -2.03 15.11 -4.90
CA GLN A 152 -1.50 16.45 -5.11
C GLN A 152 -0.23 16.44 -5.96
N TRP A 153 0.67 15.47 -5.73
CA TRP A 153 1.84 15.22 -6.59
C TRP A 153 2.30 13.76 -6.50
N ILE A 154 3.04 13.37 -7.53
CA ILE A 154 3.75 12.10 -7.59
C ILE A 154 5.01 12.29 -8.43
N ARG A 155 6.16 11.79 -7.94
CA ARG A 155 7.42 11.79 -8.68
C ARG A 155 8.33 10.68 -8.17
N ILE A 156 9.08 10.08 -9.06
CA ILE A 156 10.18 9.18 -8.70
C ILE A 156 11.30 10.03 -8.09
N PHE A 157 11.85 9.60 -6.96
CA PHE A 157 13.00 10.29 -6.38
C PHE A 157 14.17 10.32 -7.36
N PRO A 158 14.89 11.45 -7.49
CA PRO A 158 16.07 11.55 -8.35
C PRO A 158 17.09 10.47 -8.02
N GLY A 159 17.55 9.71 -9.03
CA GLY A 159 18.52 8.63 -8.86
C GLY A 159 17.95 7.26 -8.52
N ALA A 160 16.66 7.13 -8.17
CA ALA A 160 16.06 5.84 -7.81
C ALA A 160 16.17 4.79 -8.94
N ALA A 161 15.87 5.16 -10.19
CA ALA A 161 15.98 4.25 -11.33
C ALA A 161 17.44 3.83 -11.62
N ASP A 162 18.38 4.77 -11.50
CA ASP A 162 19.81 4.49 -11.67
C ASP A 162 20.33 3.56 -10.57
N PHE A 163 19.89 3.79 -9.33
CA PHE A 163 20.19 2.94 -8.18
C PHE A 163 19.71 1.49 -8.40
N LEU A 164 18.43 1.30 -8.76
CA LEU A 164 17.88 -0.02 -9.05
C LEU A 164 18.63 -0.70 -10.20
N THR A 165 18.98 0.06 -11.23
CA THR A 165 19.79 -0.44 -12.35
C THR A 165 21.18 -0.88 -11.88
N ALA A 166 21.81 -0.13 -10.98
CA ALA A 166 23.14 -0.45 -10.43
C ALA A 166 23.11 -1.72 -9.56
N LEU A 167 22.07 -1.88 -8.72
CA LEU A 167 21.87 -3.09 -7.93
C LEU A 167 21.75 -4.34 -8.81
N ARG A 168 20.94 -4.26 -9.86
CA ARG A 168 20.74 -5.38 -10.81
C ARG A 168 22.01 -5.70 -11.60
N LYS A 169 22.77 -4.69 -12.04
CA LYS A 169 24.07 -4.89 -12.69
C LYS A 169 25.08 -5.60 -11.79
N LYS A 170 24.95 -5.42 -10.47
CA LYS A 170 25.77 -6.12 -9.48
C LYS A 170 25.28 -7.55 -9.20
N GLY A 171 24.19 -7.97 -9.81
CA GLY A 171 23.59 -9.31 -9.63
C GLY A 171 22.71 -9.44 -8.41
N LEU A 172 22.24 -8.32 -7.83
CA LEU A 172 21.30 -8.30 -6.74
C LEU A 172 19.86 -8.37 -7.27
N THR A 173 19.00 -9.09 -6.56
CA THR A 173 17.57 -9.17 -6.86
C THR A 173 16.84 -8.04 -6.17
N THR A 174 16.15 -7.21 -6.95
CA THR A 174 15.39 -6.05 -6.46
C THR A 174 13.92 -6.42 -6.27
N VAL A 175 13.43 -6.28 -5.04
CA VAL A 175 12.09 -6.71 -4.62
C VAL A 175 11.36 -5.52 -3.98
N LEU A 176 10.25 -5.11 -4.57
CA LEU A 176 9.37 -4.14 -3.90
C LEU A 176 8.59 -4.82 -2.78
N ALA A 177 8.59 -4.23 -1.58
CA ALA A 177 7.93 -4.71 -0.38
C ALA A 177 7.20 -3.54 0.30
N SER A 178 5.95 -3.25 -0.10
CA SER A 178 5.25 -2.03 0.28
C SER A 178 3.90 -2.27 0.93
N ASN A 179 3.59 -1.45 1.94
CA ASN A 179 2.25 -1.32 2.49
C ASN A 179 1.42 -0.49 1.50
N ALA A 180 0.72 -1.16 0.59
CA ALA A 180 0.01 -0.49 -0.49
C ALA A 180 -1.15 -1.33 -1.04
N GLN A 181 -2.18 -0.62 -1.52
CA GLN A 181 -3.31 -1.21 -2.22
C GLN A 181 -3.01 -1.31 -3.72
N GLU A 182 -3.11 -2.51 -4.30
CA GLU A 182 -2.81 -2.75 -5.71
C GLU A 182 -3.60 -1.84 -6.65
N LEU A 183 -4.90 -1.63 -6.35
CA LEU A 183 -5.79 -0.81 -7.19
C LEU A 183 -5.30 0.64 -7.37
N TYR A 184 -4.51 1.16 -6.43
CA TYR A 184 -3.92 2.49 -6.51
C TYR A 184 -2.51 2.46 -7.10
N THR A 185 -1.74 1.42 -6.75
CA THR A 185 -0.29 1.37 -6.95
C THR A 185 0.11 0.99 -8.37
N ASP A 186 -0.74 0.27 -9.13
CA ASP A 186 -0.36 -0.29 -10.43
C ASP A 186 0.12 0.77 -11.42
N LYS A 187 -0.61 1.88 -11.54
CA LYS A 187 -0.20 3.03 -12.39
C LYS A 187 1.01 3.78 -11.84
N GLU A 188 1.11 3.89 -10.52
CA GLU A 188 2.20 4.62 -9.86
C GLU A 188 3.54 3.92 -10.02
N LEU A 189 3.52 2.61 -10.23
CA LEU A 189 4.70 1.77 -10.46
C LEU A 189 5.19 1.76 -11.91
N GLU A 190 4.45 2.28 -12.89
CA GLU A 190 4.80 2.13 -14.32
C GLU A 190 6.26 2.53 -14.61
N GLY A 191 6.72 3.64 -14.04
CA GLY A 191 8.10 4.11 -14.22
C GLY A 191 9.17 3.28 -13.50
N LEU A 192 8.80 2.45 -12.54
CA LEU A 192 9.71 1.64 -11.72
C LEU A 192 9.67 0.15 -12.04
N LYS A 193 8.54 -0.35 -12.56
CA LYS A 193 8.37 -1.78 -12.91
C LYS A 193 9.53 -2.38 -13.70
N PRO A 194 10.12 -1.72 -14.72
CA PRO A 194 11.23 -2.28 -15.48
C PRO A 194 12.50 -2.57 -14.67
N PHE A 195 12.62 -1.96 -13.51
CA PHE A 195 13.80 -2.06 -12.64
C PHE A 195 13.60 -3.00 -11.45
N LEU A 196 12.40 -3.55 -11.27
CA LEU A 196 12.03 -4.45 -10.18
C LEU A 196 11.92 -5.89 -10.70
N ASP A 197 12.52 -6.83 -9.96
CA ASP A 197 12.42 -8.25 -10.30
C ASP A 197 11.13 -8.87 -9.75
N ARG A 198 10.63 -8.37 -8.61
CA ARG A 198 9.36 -8.78 -7.98
C ARG A 198 8.69 -7.61 -7.27
N VAL A 199 7.38 -7.70 -7.15
CA VAL A 199 6.53 -6.72 -6.44
C VAL A 199 5.63 -7.45 -5.46
N PHE A 200 5.71 -7.05 -4.19
CA PHE A 200 4.86 -7.54 -3.11
C PHE A 200 4.14 -6.36 -2.45
N LEU A 201 2.83 -6.42 -2.45
CA LEU A 201 1.96 -5.41 -1.86
C LEU A 201 1.17 -6.02 -0.71
N SER A 202 1.01 -5.28 0.38
CA SER A 202 0.31 -5.76 1.58
C SER A 202 -1.11 -6.20 1.29
N SER A 203 -1.85 -5.51 0.40
CA SER A 203 -3.20 -5.88 0.00
C SER A 203 -3.30 -7.25 -0.65
N ARG A 204 -2.21 -7.74 -1.25
CA ARG A 204 -2.14 -9.09 -1.83
C ARG A 204 -1.71 -10.16 -0.83
N ILE A 205 -0.95 -9.76 0.19
CA ILE A 205 -0.43 -10.68 1.21
C ILE A 205 -1.45 -10.89 2.33
N GLY A 206 -2.30 -9.88 2.63
CA GLY A 206 -3.22 -9.86 3.75
C GLY A 206 -2.55 -9.47 5.08
N TYR A 207 -1.27 -9.15 5.05
CA TYR A 207 -0.48 -8.59 6.15
C TYR A 207 0.33 -7.42 5.67
N LYS A 208 0.55 -6.43 6.55
CA LYS A 208 1.38 -5.26 6.28
C LYS A 208 2.55 -5.16 7.24
N LYS A 209 3.60 -4.46 6.85
CA LYS A 209 4.70 -4.10 7.74
C LYS A 209 4.14 -3.32 8.94
N PRO A 210 4.62 -3.52 10.18
CA PRO A 210 5.81 -4.29 10.55
C PRO A 210 5.58 -5.78 10.83
N SER A 211 4.46 -6.39 10.41
CA SER A 211 4.18 -7.79 10.69
C SER A 211 5.33 -8.70 10.22
N PRO A 212 5.86 -9.59 11.08
CA PRO A 212 6.79 -10.63 10.64
C PRO A 212 6.22 -11.48 9.51
N ALA A 213 4.90 -11.75 9.52
CA ALA A 213 4.23 -12.51 8.48
C ALA A 213 4.37 -11.92 7.08
N PHE A 214 4.42 -10.58 6.96
CA PHE A 214 4.66 -9.90 5.70
C PHE A 214 6.06 -10.25 5.15
N PHE A 215 7.09 -10.13 5.97
CA PHE A 215 8.47 -10.42 5.55
C PHE A 215 8.72 -11.90 5.31
N GLU A 216 8.20 -12.77 6.19
CA GLU A 216 8.30 -14.23 6.06
C GLU A 216 7.68 -14.73 4.77
N HIS A 217 6.51 -14.19 4.39
CA HIS A 217 5.88 -14.50 3.12
C HIS A 217 6.80 -14.16 1.93
N ILE A 218 7.39 -12.96 1.92
CA ILE A 218 8.29 -12.54 0.82
C ILE A 218 9.56 -13.41 0.79
N LEU A 219 10.19 -13.65 1.95
CA LEU A 219 11.36 -14.51 2.05
C LEU A 219 11.07 -15.90 1.49
N GLN A 220 9.93 -16.48 1.84
CA GLN A 220 9.53 -17.80 1.36
C GLN A 220 9.30 -17.79 -0.16
N CYS A 221 8.56 -16.82 -0.69
CA CYS A 221 8.31 -16.68 -2.14
C CYS A 221 9.59 -16.49 -2.95
N MET A 222 10.59 -15.82 -2.36
CA MET A 222 11.88 -15.57 -3.01
C MET A 222 12.91 -16.67 -2.78
N GLY A 223 12.63 -17.67 -1.91
CA GLY A 223 13.62 -18.62 -1.48
C GLY A 223 14.82 -17.96 -0.79
N ALA A 224 14.60 -16.81 -0.15
CA ALA A 224 15.62 -15.99 0.46
C ALA A 224 15.77 -16.28 1.95
N THR A 225 16.94 -16.00 2.51
CA THR A 225 17.15 -16.03 3.96
C THR A 225 17.35 -14.62 4.51
N PRO A 226 16.99 -14.36 5.79
CA PRO A 226 17.19 -13.03 6.38
C PRO A 226 18.61 -12.50 6.25
N GLY A 227 19.62 -13.34 6.50
CA GLY A 227 21.05 -12.94 6.48
C GLY A 227 21.61 -12.60 5.09
N GLU A 228 20.88 -12.89 4.00
CA GLU A 228 21.24 -12.50 2.63
C GLU A 228 20.29 -11.44 2.04
N THR A 229 19.44 -10.88 2.89
CA THR A 229 18.44 -9.87 2.53
C THR A 229 18.71 -8.57 3.29
N VAL A 230 18.45 -7.45 2.64
CA VAL A 230 18.44 -6.12 3.27
C VAL A 230 17.15 -5.39 2.91
N MET A 231 16.51 -4.72 3.88
CA MET A 231 15.36 -3.84 3.68
C MET A 231 15.80 -2.39 3.61
N ILE A 232 15.32 -1.65 2.63
CA ILE A 232 15.54 -0.20 2.48
C ILE A 232 14.19 0.48 2.57
N GLY A 233 14.04 1.42 3.50
CA GLY A 233 12.79 2.15 3.68
C GLY A 233 12.94 3.41 4.49
N ASN A 234 11.89 4.23 4.51
CA ASN A 234 11.84 5.53 5.19
C ASN A 234 10.98 5.51 6.47
N ASP A 235 10.34 4.41 6.79
CA ASP A 235 9.59 4.24 8.03
C ASP A 235 10.40 3.42 9.04
N SER A 236 10.83 4.07 10.14
CA SER A 236 11.66 3.43 11.15
C SER A 236 10.97 2.26 11.86
N VAL A 237 9.65 2.26 11.94
CA VAL A 237 8.87 1.21 12.61
C VAL A 237 8.44 0.13 11.62
N CYS A 238 7.79 0.51 10.53
CA CYS A 238 7.28 -0.44 9.53
C CYS A 238 8.42 -1.14 8.79
N ASP A 239 9.37 -0.36 8.26
CA ASP A 239 10.42 -0.92 7.41
C ASP A 239 11.55 -1.51 8.25
N ILE A 240 12.15 -0.68 9.09
CA ILE A 240 13.36 -1.05 9.82
C ILE A 240 13.03 -1.97 11.01
N GLY A 241 12.02 -1.60 11.80
CA GLY A 241 11.57 -2.41 12.94
C GLY A 241 10.99 -3.74 12.50
N GLY A 242 10.15 -3.72 11.45
CA GLY A 242 9.58 -4.93 10.88
C GLY A 242 10.63 -5.87 10.30
N ALA A 243 11.59 -5.34 9.52
CA ALA A 243 12.71 -6.10 8.99
C ALA A 243 13.57 -6.72 10.10
N ALA A 244 13.90 -5.94 11.13
CA ALA A 244 14.65 -6.44 12.28
C ALA A 244 13.90 -7.55 13.02
N GLY A 245 12.58 -7.46 13.16
CA GLY A 245 11.73 -8.51 13.72
C GLY A 245 11.76 -9.82 12.93
N ALA A 246 12.04 -9.75 11.63
CA ALA A 246 12.23 -10.90 10.74
C ALA A 246 13.71 -11.31 10.58
N GLY A 247 14.64 -10.69 11.32
CA GLY A 247 16.07 -10.95 11.23
C GLY A 247 16.74 -10.39 9.97
N ILE A 248 16.13 -9.43 9.30
CA ILE A 248 16.62 -8.76 8.09
C ILE A 248 17.32 -7.45 8.49
N ASP A 249 18.48 -7.18 7.92
CA ASP A 249 19.16 -5.89 8.09
C ASP A 249 18.34 -4.75 7.47
N GLY A 250 18.24 -3.62 8.18
CA GLY A 250 17.49 -2.44 7.72
C GLY A 250 18.40 -1.27 7.36
N ILE A 251 18.17 -0.62 6.21
CA ILE A 251 18.78 0.66 5.82
C ILE A 251 17.70 1.73 5.85
N TYR A 252 17.87 2.73 6.70
CA TYR A 252 16.93 3.82 6.87
C TYR A 252 17.26 5.00 5.95
N LEU A 253 16.29 5.42 5.14
CA LEU A 253 16.36 6.63 4.34
C LEU A 253 15.52 7.73 5.02
N ASP A 254 16.17 8.70 5.62
CA ASP A 254 15.51 9.89 6.18
C ASP A 254 15.19 10.88 5.06
N THR A 255 14.15 10.59 4.31
CA THR A 255 13.67 11.46 3.22
C THR A 255 12.81 12.64 3.70
N GLY A 256 12.69 12.81 5.04
CA GLY A 256 12.00 13.94 5.64
C GLY A 256 10.47 13.85 5.60
N GLY A 257 9.91 12.65 5.40
CA GLY A 257 8.47 12.45 5.26
C GLY A 257 7.85 13.46 4.31
N THR A 258 7.53 13.08 3.12
CA THR A 258 6.82 13.82 2.06
C THR A 258 6.69 15.35 2.24
N GLY A 259 7.83 16.05 2.22
CA GLY A 259 7.83 17.51 2.23
C GLY A 259 7.58 18.04 0.82
N GLY A 260 6.36 18.48 0.53
CA GLY A 260 6.12 19.39 -0.57
C GLY A 260 6.98 20.66 -0.40
N PRO A 261 7.22 21.45 -1.45
CA PRO A 261 7.98 22.70 -1.35
C PRO A 261 7.26 23.66 -0.39
N GLY A 262 7.67 23.68 0.89
CA GLY A 262 7.15 24.67 1.84
C GLY A 262 6.89 24.24 3.28
N ASN A 263 7.32 23.09 3.79
CA ASN A 263 7.18 22.78 5.22
C ASN A 263 8.52 22.64 5.94
N ALA A 264 9.12 23.79 6.24
CA ALA A 264 9.90 23.98 7.45
C ALA A 264 8.88 24.43 8.52
N ASP A 265 8.49 23.53 9.36
CA ASP A 265 7.85 23.69 10.67
C ASP A 265 6.57 22.85 10.82
N SER A 266 6.67 21.70 11.46
CA SER A 266 5.50 21.03 12.02
C SER A 266 5.82 20.50 13.40
N THR A 267 5.83 21.42 14.38
CA THR A 267 5.53 21.08 15.75
C THR A 267 4.02 21.00 15.91
N ALA A 268 3.57 19.85 16.40
CA ALA A 268 2.30 19.59 17.07
C ALA A 268 0.98 19.87 16.33
N GLY A 269 0.24 18.79 16.09
CA GLY A 269 -1.17 18.84 15.78
C GLY A 269 -1.76 17.43 15.76
N THR A 270 -2.22 16.98 16.95
CA THR A 270 -3.08 15.79 17.06
C THR A 270 -4.38 16.04 16.34
N ALA A 271 -4.59 15.36 15.21
CA ALA A 271 -5.91 15.17 14.64
C ALA A 271 -6.05 13.67 14.32
N GLU A 272 -6.95 13.03 15.05
CA GLU A 272 -7.46 11.71 14.70
C GLU A 272 -8.14 11.81 13.32
N THR A 273 -7.51 11.31 12.30
CA THR A 273 -8.13 11.12 11.00
C THR A 273 -8.19 9.63 10.71
N ALA A 274 -9.41 9.09 10.81
CA ALA A 274 -9.76 7.85 10.16
C ALA A 274 -9.75 8.13 8.65
N GLY A 275 -8.71 7.72 7.98
CA GLY A 275 -8.54 7.76 6.53
C GLY A 275 -7.52 6.70 6.17
N THR A 276 -7.67 6.09 5.00
CA THR A 276 -6.76 5.10 4.46
C THR A 276 -5.32 5.59 4.62
N ASP A 277 -4.71 5.17 5.71
CA ASP A 277 -3.36 5.57 6.07
C ASP A 277 -2.41 4.99 5.01
N ASN A 278 -1.56 5.83 4.43
CA ASN A 278 -0.49 5.42 3.51
C ASN A 278 0.57 4.54 4.22
N GLY A 279 0.12 3.69 5.13
CA GLY A 279 0.95 2.67 5.78
C GLY A 279 1.99 3.19 6.78
N THR A 280 1.86 4.42 7.28
CA THR A 280 2.76 4.92 8.33
C THR A 280 2.44 4.27 9.68
N CYS A 281 3.41 3.60 10.27
CA CYS A 281 3.31 2.98 11.59
C CYS A 281 3.59 4.02 12.68
N ARG A 282 2.75 4.09 13.71
CA ARG A 282 3.00 4.91 14.89
C ARG A 282 3.34 4.03 16.08
N SER A 283 4.53 4.19 16.64
CA SER A 283 4.93 3.52 17.87
C SER A 283 5.80 4.43 18.74
N SER A 284 5.60 4.33 20.07
CA SER A 284 6.38 5.01 21.11
C SER A 284 7.55 4.16 21.64
N ALA A 285 7.98 3.14 20.92
CA ALA A 285 9.05 2.24 21.31
C ALA A 285 10.41 2.68 20.73
N GLN A 286 11.49 2.27 21.39
CA GLN A 286 12.90 2.48 21.09
C GLN A 286 13.19 2.40 19.59
N GLU A 287 13.89 3.39 19.01
CA GLU A 287 14.25 3.41 17.60
C GLU A 287 14.94 2.11 17.18
N PRO A 288 14.40 1.41 16.15
CA PRO A 288 15.04 0.21 15.65
C PRO A 288 16.39 0.57 15.03
N GLN A 289 17.43 -0.23 15.34
CA GLN A 289 18.78 0.02 14.86
C GLN A 289 18.90 -0.35 13.38
N ALA A 290 18.89 0.65 12.52
CA ALA A 290 19.32 0.47 11.15
C ALA A 290 20.83 0.17 11.09
N VAL A 291 21.25 -0.70 10.15
CA VAL A 291 22.69 -0.94 9.89
C VAL A 291 23.33 0.23 9.14
N LEU A 292 22.51 1.08 8.52
CA LEU A 292 22.88 2.35 7.89
C LEU A 292 21.70 3.30 7.97
N SER A 293 21.95 4.56 8.30
CA SER A 293 20.98 5.65 8.18
C SER A 293 21.54 6.73 7.26
N VAL A 294 20.73 7.21 6.32
CA VAL A 294 21.14 8.17 5.29
C VAL A 294 20.13 9.31 5.26
N HIS A 295 20.61 10.55 5.23
CA HIS A 295 19.74 11.71 5.07
C HIS A 295 19.38 11.93 3.60
N GLY A 296 18.09 12.12 3.34
CA GLY A 296 17.56 12.23 2.00
C GLY A 296 17.61 10.91 1.22
N ALA A 297 17.33 10.98 -0.07
CA ALA A 297 17.42 9.86 -1.00
C ALA A 297 18.84 9.72 -1.57
N ASP A 298 19.85 9.62 -0.70
CA ASP A 298 21.25 9.39 -1.12
C ASP A 298 21.48 7.91 -1.47
N TYR A 299 21.00 7.53 -2.63
CA TYR A 299 21.15 6.16 -3.15
C TYR A 299 22.60 5.77 -3.42
N GLN A 300 23.51 6.75 -3.61
CA GLN A 300 24.92 6.42 -3.81
C GLN A 300 25.55 5.89 -2.51
N ALA A 301 25.27 6.53 -1.37
CA ALA A 301 25.73 6.04 -0.06
C ALA A 301 25.16 4.65 0.25
N VAL A 302 23.89 4.42 -0.06
CA VAL A 302 23.23 3.09 0.09
C VAL A 302 23.90 2.06 -0.80
N TYR A 303 24.12 2.38 -2.07
CA TYR A 303 24.79 1.47 -3.02
C TYR A 303 26.20 1.09 -2.56
N ASP A 304 27.00 2.06 -2.14
CA ASP A 304 28.39 1.82 -1.70
C ASP A 304 28.43 0.91 -0.47
N PHE A 305 27.49 1.10 0.47
CA PHE A 305 27.36 0.23 1.63
C PHE A 305 27.00 -1.21 1.25
N ILE A 306 25.98 -1.39 0.39
CA ILE A 306 25.56 -2.71 -0.09
C ILE A 306 26.67 -3.36 -0.91
N ALA A 307 27.31 -2.59 -1.81
CA ALA A 307 28.37 -3.07 -2.68
C ALA A 307 29.59 -3.56 -1.91
N GLY A 308 29.90 -2.93 -0.78
CA GLY A 308 30.97 -3.38 0.12
C GLY A 308 30.64 -4.67 0.89
N ARG A 309 29.40 -5.10 0.93
CA ARG A 309 28.88 -6.31 1.61
C ARG A 309 28.35 -7.37 0.65
N SER A 310 28.41 -7.14 -0.64
CA SER A 310 28.01 -8.07 -1.70
C SER A 310 29.25 -8.55 -2.47
N LEU A 311 29.20 -9.73 -3.07
CA LEU A 311 30.32 -10.26 -3.87
C LEU A 311 30.54 -9.47 -5.14
#